data_a8a33b5ff6097c497acadfff8c84318a
#
_entry.id   a8a33b5ff6097c497acadfff8c84318a
#
_cell.length_a   1.000
_cell.length_b   1.000
_cell.length_c   1.000
_cell.angle_alpha   90.00
_cell.angle_beta   90.00
_cell.angle_gamma   90.00
#
_symmetry.space_group_name_H-M   'P 1'
#
loop_
_entity.id
_entity.type
_entity.pdbx_description
1 polymer ?
#
loop_
_entity_poly.entity_id
_entity_poly.type
_entity_poly.pdbx_seq_one_letter_code
_entity_poly.pdbx_strand_id
1 'polypeptide(L)'
;MSTESQPVNPLSNYFRQPAIHIKLPSGGKYYPENALDLPVTGEIPVFPMTVKDELTLKTPDSLMNGSGIVEVINSCCPNILDPWQIPNIDLEAIFIAIKIASYGAGLDLSTECPHCSHKQEQTIDLNLLLAKIPDEEYGNPLKVKTLTFNFRPPNYYNVNDAAKISFQQNKL
;
A
#
# COMPACT_ATOMS: atom_id res chain seq x y z
N MET A 1 -16.06 40.15 10.26
CA MET A 1 -15.04 39.45 9.49
C MET A 1 -15.76 38.54 8.50
N SER A 2 -15.86 38.96 7.26
CA SER A 2 -16.56 38.24 6.20
C SER A 2 -15.64 37.17 5.68
N THR A 3 -15.99 35.90 5.88
CA THR A 3 -15.31 34.75 5.26
C THR A 3 -15.66 34.79 3.77
N GLU A 4 -14.75 35.28 2.94
CA GLU A 4 -14.80 35.09 1.49
C GLU A 4 -14.70 33.60 1.19
N SER A 5 -15.82 33.01 0.77
CA SER A 5 -15.82 31.67 0.19
C SER A 5 -15.06 31.72 -1.13
N GLN A 6 -13.92 31.04 -1.21
CA GLN A 6 -13.22 30.88 -2.48
C GLN A 6 -14.17 30.25 -3.51
N PRO A 7 -14.16 30.73 -4.77
CA PRO A 7 -15.01 30.19 -5.82
C PRO A 7 -14.65 28.71 -6.04
N VAL A 8 -15.61 27.82 -5.83
CA VAL A 8 -15.46 26.39 -6.11
C VAL A 8 -15.20 26.24 -7.61
N ASN A 9 -14.07 25.64 -7.97
CA ASN A 9 -13.74 25.36 -9.37
C ASN A 9 -14.84 24.45 -9.97
N PRO A 10 -15.60 24.90 -11.00
CA PRO A 10 -16.69 24.11 -11.58
C PRO A 10 -16.21 22.78 -12.20
N LEU A 11 -14.91 22.64 -12.48
CA LEU A 11 -14.30 21.41 -12.99
C LEU A 11 -13.89 20.43 -11.88
N SER A 12 -13.97 20.82 -10.61
CA SER A 12 -13.56 19.95 -9.49
C SER A 12 -14.28 18.60 -9.50
N ASN A 13 -15.53 18.54 -9.94
CA ASN A 13 -16.31 17.31 -10.02
C ASN A 13 -15.83 16.34 -11.12
N TYR A 14 -15.00 16.82 -12.06
CA TYR A 14 -14.41 15.99 -13.12
C TYR A 14 -13.02 15.49 -12.78
N PHE A 15 -12.41 15.99 -11.71
CA PHE A 15 -11.13 15.49 -11.22
C PHE A 15 -11.37 14.31 -10.28
N ARG A 16 -10.49 13.31 -10.40
CA ARG A 16 -10.45 12.18 -9.49
C ARG A 16 -10.22 12.70 -8.06
N GLN A 17 -11.09 12.31 -7.14
CA GLN A 17 -11.00 12.70 -5.74
C GLN A 17 -10.45 11.56 -4.89
N PRO A 18 -9.68 11.83 -3.82
CA PRO A 18 -9.28 10.81 -2.88
C PRO A 18 -10.52 10.22 -2.20
N ALA A 19 -10.60 8.90 -2.11
CA ALA A 19 -11.69 8.19 -1.45
C ALA A 19 -11.45 8.04 0.07
N ILE A 20 -10.20 7.85 0.46
CA ILE A 20 -9.78 7.72 1.86
C ILE A 20 -8.41 8.37 2.08
N HIS A 21 -8.08 8.60 3.35
CA HIS A 21 -6.76 9.02 3.80
C HIS A 21 -6.24 7.95 4.77
N ILE A 22 -4.96 7.62 4.68
CA ILE A 22 -4.33 6.62 5.55
C ILE A 22 -3.06 7.15 6.18
N LYS A 23 -2.79 6.70 7.40
CA LYS A 23 -1.50 6.82 8.05
C LYS A 23 -0.65 5.60 7.69
N LEU A 24 0.60 5.84 7.30
CA LEU A 24 1.53 4.75 7.03
C LEU A 24 2.03 4.13 8.35
N PRO A 25 2.06 2.79 8.48
CA PRO A 25 2.58 2.10 9.67
C PRO A 25 3.99 2.53 10.07
N SER A 26 4.86 2.81 9.08
CA SER A 26 6.21 3.34 9.33
C SER A 26 6.24 4.79 9.81
N GLY A 27 5.13 5.53 9.68
CA GLY A 27 5.11 6.99 9.85
C GLY A 27 6.01 7.75 8.87
N GLY A 28 6.36 7.12 7.73
CA GLY A 28 7.26 7.69 6.72
C GLY A 28 8.76 7.60 7.05
N LYS A 29 9.15 6.92 8.14
CA LYS A 29 10.54 6.95 8.68
C LYS A 29 11.59 6.26 7.81
N TYR A 30 11.20 5.28 7.00
CA TYR A 30 12.16 4.42 6.30
C TYR A 30 12.27 4.71 4.80
N TYR A 31 11.64 5.77 4.33
CA TYR A 31 11.75 6.25 2.96
C TYR A 31 13.06 7.02 2.75
N PRO A 32 13.75 6.84 1.63
CA PRO A 32 14.83 7.72 1.26
C PRO A 32 14.31 9.14 0.94
N GLU A 33 15.22 10.11 0.90
CA GLU A 33 14.87 11.47 0.51
C GLU A 33 14.18 11.50 -0.86
N ASN A 34 13.14 12.30 -0.97
CA ASN A 34 12.31 12.46 -2.18
C ASN A 34 11.55 11.21 -2.67
N ALA A 35 11.40 10.16 -1.85
CA ALA A 35 10.56 9.01 -2.21
C ALA A 35 9.13 9.12 -1.69
N LEU A 36 8.88 9.98 -0.71
CA LEU A 36 7.58 10.22 -0.09
C LEU A 36 7.39 11.73 0.17
N ASP A 37 6.26 12.27 -0.26
CA ASP A 37 5.77 13.60 0.12
C ASP A 37 4.70 13.44 1.19
N LEU A 38 5.13 13.42 2.47
CA LEU A 38 4.22 13.22 3.59
C LEU A 38 3.60 14.56 4.02
N PRO A 39 2.26 14.72 3.92
CA PRO A 39 1.58 15.92 4.39
C PRO A 39 1.78 16.15 5.90
N VAL A 40 1.63 17.41 6.34
CA VAL A 40 1.74 17.80 7.76
C VAL A 40 0.76 17.02 8.65
N THR A 41 -0.36 16.56 8.10
CA THR A 41 -1.34 15.71 8.81
C THR A 41 -0.80 14.32 9.15
N GLY A 42 0.27 13.88 8.49
CA GLY A 42 0.81 12.52 8.61
C GLY A 42 0.02 11.47 7.85
N GLU A 43 -0.98 11.87 7.08
CA GLU A 43 -1.84 10.98 6.28
C GLU A 43 -1.67 11.26 4.79
N ILE A 44 -1.67 10.22 3.98
CA ILE A 44 -1.63 10.33 2.53
C ILE A 44 -3.01 10.07 1.92
N PRO A 45 -3.42 10.83 0.88
CA PRO A 45 -4.66 10.57 0.15
C PRO A 45 -4.51 9.33 -0.73
N VAL A 46 -5.56 8.51 -0.77
CA VAL A 46 -5.64 7.33 -1.65
C VAL A 46 -6.83 7.47 -2.58
N PHE A 47 -6.54 7.35 -3.86
CA PHE A 47 -7.51 7.49 -4.95
C PHE A 47 -7.97 6.11 -5.43
N PRO A 48 -9.22 5.98 -5.92
CA PRO A 48 -9.71 4.74 -6.50
C PRO A 48 -8.92 4.39 -7.77
N MET A 49 -8.76 3.13 -8.09
CA MET A 49 -8.14 2.68 -9.35
C MET A 49 -8.94 3.15 -10.56
N THR A 50 -8.22 3.40 -11.65
CA THR A 50 -8.81 3.63 -12.97
C THR A 50 -8.92 2.30 -13.71
N VAL A 51 -9.69 2.29 -14.80
CA VAL A 51 -9.76 1.12 -15.70
C VAL A 51 -8.37 0.73 -16.24
N LYS A 52 -7.49 1.72 -16.48
CA LYS A 52 -6.10 1.47 -16.89
C LYS A 52 -5.35 0.70 -15.78
N ASP A 53 -5.50 1.10 -14.52
CA ASP A 53 -4.83 0.44 -13.39
C ASP A 53 -5.30 -1.01 -13.24
N GLU A 54 -6.61 -1.27 -13.41
CA GLU A 54 -7.15 -2.63 -13.39
C GLU A 54 -6.63 -3.50 -14.54
N LEU A 55 -6.48 -2.94 -15.74
CA LEU A 55 -5.89 -3.65 -16.87
C LEU A 55 -4.40 -3.96 -16.64
N THR A 56 -3.66 -3.03 -16.04
CA THR A 56 -2.26 -3.23 -15.66
C THR A 56 -2.12 -4.41 -14.69
N LEU A 57 -3.00 -4.51 -13.67
CA LEU A 57 -3.01 -5.65 -12.73
C LEU A 57 -3.40 -6.99 -13.39
N LYS A 58 -4.05 -6.99 -14.54
CA LYS A 58 -4.39 -8.21 -15.30
C LYS A 58 -3.29 -8.66 -16.26
N THR A 59 -2.22 -7.87 -16.40
CA THR A 59 -1.10 -8.17 -17.30
C THR A 59 -0.05 -9.01 -16.56
N PRO A 60 0.13 -10.32 -16.91
CA PRO A 60 0.99 -11.22 -16.13
C PRO A 60 2.44 -10.75 -16.02
N ASP A 61 3.02 -10.26 -17.12
CA ASP A 61 4.41 -9.80 -17.14
C ASP A 61 4.66 -8.62 -16.19
N SER A 62 3.71 -7.68 -16.15
CA SER A 62 3.77 -6.52 -15.27
C SER A 62 3.70 -6.90 -13.79
N LEU A 63 2.93 -7.95 -13.46
CA LEU A 63 2.85 -8.49 -12.10
C LEU A 63 4.13 -9.24 -11.72
N MET A 64 4.65 -10.07 -12.62
CA MET A 64 5.85 -10.88 -12.36
C MET A 64 7.10 -10.02 -12.13
N ASN A 65 7.24 -8.90 -12.85
CA ASN A 65 8.38 -8.01 -12.70
C ASN A 65 8.16 -6.92 -11.64
N GLY A 66 6.94 -6.80 -11.07
CA GLY A 66 6.57 -5.83 -10.06
C GLY A 66 6.21 -4.44 -10.60
N SER A 67 6.39 -4.18 -11.91
CA SER A 67 6.12 -2.84 -12.47
C SER A 67 4.64 -2.48 -12.44
N GLY A 68 3.75 -3.46 -12.61
CA GLY A 68 2.30 -3.24 -12.54
C GLY A 68 1.85 -2.73 -11.17
N ILE A 69 2.41 -3.27 -10.11
CA ILE A 69 2.14 -2.80 -8.74
C ILE A 69 2.62 -1.36 -8.56
N VAL A 70 3.83 -1.04 -9.03
CA VAL A 70 4.41 0.31 -8.96
C VAL A 70 3.55 1.32 -9.72
N GLU A 71 3.09 0.99 -10.93
CA GLU A 71 2.21 1.86 -11.72
C GLU A 71 0.88 2.13 -11.01
N VAL A 72 0.27 1.11 -10.42
CA VAL A 72 -0.99 1.25 -9.68
C VAL A 72 -0.80 2.10 -8.42
N ILE A 73 0.27 1.89 -7.67
CA ILE A 73 0.56 2.72 -6.49
C ILE A 73 0.81 4.18 -6.89
N ASN A 74 1.61 4.44 -7.93
CA ASN A 74 1.81 5.80 -8.46
C ASN A 74 0.49 6.47 -8.86
N SER A 75 -0.42 5.72 -9.45
CA SER A 75 -1.74 6.23 -9.84
C SER A 75 -2.64 6.50 -8.65
N CYS A 76 -2.65 5.63 -7.64
CA CYS A 76 -3.58 5.69 -6.51
C CYS A 76 -3.05 6.49 -5.32
N CYS A 77 -1.73 6.59 -5.15
CA CYS A 77 -1.07 7.26 -4.01
C CYS A 77 -0.02 8.26 -4.52
N PRO A 78 -0.42 9.41 -5.09
CA PRO A 78 0.50 10.35 -5.74
C PRO A 78 1.55 10.95 -4.79
N ASN A 79 1.33 10.90 -3.48
CA ASN A 79 2.32 11.32 -2.48
C ASN A 79 3.49 10.33 -2.33
N ILE A 80 3.36 9.10 -2.84
CA ILE A 80 4.46 8.15 -2.91
C ILE A 80 5.17 8.38 -4.25
N LEU A 81 6.29 9.10 -4.21
CA LEU A 81 7.00 9.55 -5.41
C LEU A 81 7.83 8.43 -6.05
N ASP A 82 8.33 7.49 -5.24
CA ASP A 82 9.02 6.29 -5.71
C ASP A 82 8.50 5.03 -5.00
N PRO A 83 7.51 4.31 -5.60
CA PRO A 83 6.93 3.11 -5.00
C PRO A 83 7.90 1.94 -4.85
N TRP A 84 9.01 1.89 -5.59
CA TRP A 84 10.03 0.88 -5.38
C TRP A 84 10.69 0.97 -4.01
N GLN A 85 10.71 2.16 -3.42
CA GLN A 85 11.32 2.44 -2.12
C GLN A 85 10.36 2.28 -0.93
N ILE A 86 9.11 1.87 -1.17
CA ILE A 86 8.15 1.63 -0.10
C ILE A 86 8.69 0.56 0.86
N PRO A 87 8.80 0.85 2.16
CA PRO A 87 9.09 -0.16 3.16
C PRO A 87 8.03 -1.26 3.16
N ASN A 88 8.44 -2.52 3.27
CA ASN A 88 7.52 -3.66 3.19
C ASN A 88 6.39 -3.58 4.23
N ILE A 89 6.65 -2.98 5.39
CA ILE A 89 5.67 -2.78 6.47
C ILE A 89 4.50 -1.86 6.07
N ASP A 90 4.69 -0.97 5.08
CA ASP A 90 3.65 -0.06 4.61
C ASP A 90 2.82 -0.64 3.45
N LEU A 91 3.35 -1.66 2.76
CA LEU A 91 2.71 -2.20 1.55
C LEU A 91 1.32 -2.75 1.81
N GLU A 92 1.13 -3.47 2.90
CA GLU A 92 -0.17 -4.07 3.23
C GLU A 92 -1.23 -2.99 3.48
N ALA A 93 -0.88 -1.94 4.23
CA ALA A 93 -1.78 -0.82 4.48
C ALA A 93 -2.16 -0.11 3.18
N ILE A 94 -1.20 0.11 2.28
CA ILE A 94 -1.41 0.74 0.98
C ILE A 94 -2.35 -0.12 0.11
N PHE A 95 -2.14 -1.44 0.03
CA PHE A 95 -3.00 -2.31 -0.77
C PHE A 95 -4.42 -2.40 -0.23
N ILE A 96 -4.60 -2.50 1.09
CA ILE A 96 -5.91 -2.48 1.72
C ILE A 96 -6.60 -1.15 1.43
N ALA A 97 -5.88 -0.03 1.53
CA ALA A 97 -6.41 1.30 1.26
C ALA A 97 -6.85 1.47 -0.21
N ILE A 98 -6.05 1.02 -1.17
CA ILE A 98 -6.40 1.03 -2.60
C ILE A 98 -7.64 0.16 -2.86
N LYS A 99 -7.74 -1.01 -2.21
CA LYS A 99 -8.93 -1.87 -2.32
C LYS A 99 -10.17 -1.18 -1.76
N ILE A 100 -10.07 -0.55 -0.59
CA ILE A 100 -11.18 0.22 0.01
C ILE A 100 -11.59 1.38 -0.90
N ALA A 101 -10.62 2.14 -1.38
CA ALA A 101 -10.85 3.29 -2.26
C ALA A 101 -11.56 2.92 -3.58
N SER A 102 -11.24 1.73 -4.12
CA SER A 102 -11.71 1.29 -5.45
C SER A 102 -13.02 0.50 -5.41
N TYR A 103 -13.22 -0.34 -4.38
CA TYR A 103 -14.30 -1.32 -4.34
C TYR A 103 -15.10 -1.30 -3.03
N GLY A 104 -14.76 -0.40 -2.10
CA GLY A 104 -15.38 -0.35 -0.78
C GLY A 104 -14.72 -1.29 0.23
N ALA A 105 -15.15 -1.16 1.50
CA ALA A 105 -14.52 -1.81 2.63
C ALA A 105 -14.86 -3.30 2.80
N GLY A 106 -15.92 -3.79 2.16
CA GLY A 106 -16.31 -5.20 2.25
C GLY A 106 -15.42 -6.09 1.41
N LEU A 107 -14.92 -7.19 2.02
CA LEU A 107 -14.22 -8.26 1.33
C LEU A 107 -14.94 -9.58 1.61
N ASP A 108 -15.64 -10.09 0.59
CA ASP A 108 -16.33 -11.36 0.68
C ASP A 108 -15.35 -12.51 0.43
N LEU A 109 -15.27 -13.41 1.40
CA LEU A 109 -14.44 -14.61 1.34
C LEU A 109 -15.33 -15.84 1.39
N SER A 110 -15.08 -16.80 0.49
CA SER A 110 -15.67 -18.11 0.51
C SER A 110 -14.58 -19.13 0.83
N THR A 111 -14.77 -19.87 1.90
CA THR A 111 -13.85 -20.93 2.33
C THR A 111 -14.57 -22.27 2.39
N GLU A 112 -13.87 -23.34 2.03
CA GLU A 112 -14.36 -24.71 2.14
C GLU A 112 -13.55 -25.49 3.17
N CYS A 113 -14.25 -26.13 4.13
CA CYS A 113 -13.60 -26.93 5.15
C CYS A 113 -12.98 -28.19 4.49
N PRO A 114 -11.66 -28.46 4.67
CA PRO A 114 -11.01 -29.63 4.06
C PRO A 114 -11.51 -30.98 4.63
N HIS A 115 -12.18 -30.99 5.80
CA HIS A 115 -12.69 -32.21 6.42
C HIS A 115 -14.12 -32.57 6.05
N CYS A 116 -15.01 -31.57 5.93
CA CYS A 116 -16.46 -31.83 5.73
C CYS A 116 -17.02 -31.12 4.51
N SER A 117 -16.17 -30.46 3.70
CA SER A 117 -16.56 -29.68 2.50
C SER A 117 -17.66 -28.64 2.76
N HIS A 118 -17.86 -28.26 4.03
CA HIS A 118 -18.77 -27.17 4.35
C HIS A 118 -18.26 -25.86 3.80
N LYS A 119 -19.08 -25.18 3.02
CA LYS A 119 -18.78 -23.86 2.50
C LYS A 119 -19.26 -22.79 3.47
N GLN A 120 -18.36 -21.90 3.82
CA GLN A 120 -18.65 -20.76 4.67
C GLN A 120 -18.33 -19.47 3.89
N GLU A 121 -19.30 -18.58 3.87
CA GLU A 121 -19.13 -17.23 3.34
C GLU A 121 -19.01 -16.25 4.51
N GLN A 122 -18.02 -15.37 4.43
CA GLN A 122 -17.76 -14.36 5.44
C GLN A 122 -17.34 -13.06 4.77
N THR A 123 -17.94 -11.95 5.21
CA THR A 123 -17.50 -10.61 4.80
C THR A 123 -16.57 -10.04 5.86
N ILE A 124 -15.38 -9.65 5.47
CA ILE A 124 -14.40 -8.96 6.30
C ILE A 124 -14.51 -7.45 6.04
N ASP A 125 -14.58 -6.65 7.11
CA ASP A 125 -14.47 -5.20 7.02
C ASP A 125 -13.00 -4.79 6.99
N LEU A 126 -12.56 -4.30 5.84
CA LEU A 126 -11.18 -3.86 5.60
C LEU A 126 -10.81 -2.60 6.40
N ASN A 127 -11.79 -1.76 6.80
CA ASN A 127 -11.48 -0.62 7.68
C ASN A 127 -11.05 -1.11 9.07
N LEU A 128 -11.70 -2.16 9.60
CA LEU A 128 -11.29 -2.76 10.87
C LEU A 128 -9.92 -3.44 10.76
N LEU A 129 -9.61 -4.01 9.60
CA LEU A 129 -8.29 -4.61 9.36
C LEU A 129 -7.23 -3.52 9.30
N LEU A 130 -7.45 -2.45 8.53
CA LEU A 130 -6.53 -1.32 8.41
C LEU A 130 -6.26 -0.66 9.78
N ALA A 131 -7.30 -0.47 10.60
CA ALA A 131 -7.17 0.10 11.93
C ALA A 131 -6.40 -0.79 12.94
N LYS A 132 -6.26 -2.09 12.65
CA LYS A 132 -5.51 -3.04 13.48
C LYS A 132 -4.04 -3.16 13.10
N ILE A 133 -3.63 -2.60 11.95
CA ILE A 133 -2.21 -2.60 11.57
C ILE A 133 -1.49 -1.68 12.57
N PRO A 134 -0.54 -2.21 13.36
CA PRO A 134 0.17 -1.40 14.34
C PRO A 134 1.12 -0.42 13.68
N ASP A 135 1.40 0.68 14.34
CA ASP A 135 2.54 1.52 14.01
C ASP A 135 3.82 0.68 14.26
N GLU A 136 4.63 0.50 13.24
CA GLU A 136 5.82 -0.34 13.34
C GLU A 136 7.10 0.47 13.45
N GLU A 137 7.87 0.14 14.48
CA GLU A 137 9.16 0.75 14.73
C GLU A 137 10.21 -0.32 15.08
N TYR A 138 11.30 -0.32 14.33
CA TYR A 138 12.41 -1.23 14.65
C TYR A 138 13.17 -0.72 15.87
N GLY A 139 13.34 -1.59 16.88
CA GLY A 139 14.10 -1.29 18.08
C GLY A 139 15.60 -1.13 17.76
N ASN A 140 16.02 0.08 17.40
CA ASN A 140 17.37 0.41 17.00
C ASN A 140 18.02 1.39 18.00
N PRO A 141 19.35 1.32 18.18
CA PRO A 141 20.27 0.27 17.77
C PRO A 141 20.27 -0.94 18.70
N LEU A 142 20.49 -2.14 18.18
CA LEU A 142 20.77 -3.34 18.98
C LEU A 142 22.28 -3.47 19.19
N LYS A 143 22.72 -3.45 20.44
CA LYS A 143 24.14 -3.64 20.81
C LYS A 143 24.38 -5.08 21.27
N VAL A 144 25.30 -5.77 20.59
CA VAL A 144 25.75 -7.11 20.97
C VAL A 144 27.27 -7.08 21.13
N LYS A 145 27.73 -7.13 22.36
CA LYS A 145 29.16 -6.94 22.71
C LYS A 145 29.68 -5.59 22.19
N THR A 146 30.64 -5.62 21.26
CA THR A 146 31.27 -4.44 20.64
C THR A 146 30.59 -4.00 19.35
N LEU A 147 29.60 -4.78 18.85
CA LEU A 147 28.92 -4.51 17.58
C LEU A 147 27.60 -3.77 17.85
N THR A 148 27.30 -2.84 16.97
CA THR A 148 26.03 -2.11 16.95
C THR A 148 25.32 -2.43 15.64
N PHE A 149 24.10 -2.97 15.75
CA PHE A 149 23.27 -3.33 14.60
C PHE A 149 22.11 -2.33 14.49
N ASN A 150 21.94 -1.80 13.29
CA ASN A 150 20.77 -1.00 12.93
C ASN A 150 19.92 -1.79 11.92
N PHE A 151 18.66 -2.03 12.26
CA PHE A 151 17.72 -2.75 11.42
C PHE A 151 16.78 -1.75 10.75
N ARG A 152 16.40 -2.04 9.53
CA ARG A 152 15.33 -1.36 8.80
C ARG A 152 14.57 -2.36 7.95
N PRO A 153 13.27 -2.12 7.65
CA PRO A 153 12.52 -3.00 6.76
C PRO A 153 13.14 -2.99 5.36
N PRO A 154 13.08 -4.12 4.65
CA PRO A 154 13.39 -4.13 3.23
C PRO A 154 12.35 -3.28 2.48
N ASN A 155 12.75 -2.66 1.39
CA ASN A 155 11.84 -1.96 0.49
C ASN A 155 11.22 -2.92 -0.54
N TYR A 156 10.21 -2.44 -1.26
CA TYR A 156 9.51 -3.26 -2.27
C TYR A 156 10.46 -3.77 -3.35
N TYR A 157 11.44 -2.98 -3.78
CA TYR A 157 12.45 -3.42 -4.75
C TYR A 157 13.19 -4.68 -4.26
N ASN A 158 13.68 -4.66 -3.02
CA ASN A 158 14.43 -5.80 -2.45
C ASN A 158 13.56 -7.05 -2.33
N VAL A 159 12.30 -6.90 -1.92
CA VAL A 159 11.37 -8.04 -1.80
C VAL A 159 11.06 -8.63 -3.17
N ASN A 160 10.80 -7.77 -4.18
CA ASN A 160 10.51 -8.22 -5.54
C ASN A 160 11.72 -8.89 -6.21
N ASP A 161 12.93 -8.37 -5.98
CA ASP A 161 14.16 -8.96 -6.50
C ASP A 161 14.44 -10.35 -5.88
N ALA A 162 14.28 -10.46 -4.56
CA ALA A 162 14.39 -11.74 -3.86
C ALA A 162 13.37 -12.77 -4.36
N ALA A 163 12.14 -12.35 -4.61
CA ALA A 163 11.10 -13.22 -5.17
C ALA A 163 11.44 -13.72 -6.58
N LYS A 164 12.01 -12.86 -7.44
CA LYS A 164 12.48 -13.24 -8.79
C LYS A 164 13.60 -14.29 -8.72
N ILE A 165 14.58 -14.08 -7.86
CA ILE A 165 15.70 -15.01 -7.67
C ILE A 165 15.18 -16.38 -7.18
N SER A 166 14.30 -16.38 -6.19
CA SER A 166 13.69 -17.61 -5.66
C SER A 166 12.90 -18.35 -6.73
N PHE A 167 12.13 -17.63 -7.55
CA PHE A 167 11.37 -18.23 -8.65
C PHE A 167 12.26 -18.84 -9.72
N GLN A 168 13.40 -18.22 -10.05
CA GLN A 168 14.37 -18.76 -11.00
C GLN A 168 15.04 -20.02 -10.48
N GLN A 169 15.39 -20.06 -9.18
CA GLN A 169 16.00 -21.23 -8.55
C GLN A 169 15.07 -22.44 -8.47
N ASN A 170 13.76 -22.22 -8.28
CA ASN A 170 12.77 -23.29 -8.22
C ASN A 170 12.38 -23.86 -9.60
N LYS A 171 12.86 -23.29 -10.69
CA LYS A 171 12.69 -23.82 -12.06
C LYS A 171 13.78 -24.75 -12.54
N LEU A 172 14.85 -24.90 -11.76
CA LEU A 172 15.96 -25.85 -11.97
C LEU A 172 15.72 -27.15 -11.18
#